data_417db5b94e3d98ab88d73c392f75ff6f
#
_entry.id   417db5b94e3d98ab88d73c392f75ff6f
#
_cell.length_a   1.000
_cell.length_b   1.000
_cell.length_c   1.000
_cell.angle_alpha   90.00
_cell.angle_beta   90.00
_cell.angle_gamma   90.00
#
_symmetry.space_group_name_H-M   'P 1'
#
loop_
_entity.id
_entity.type
_entity.pdbx_description
1 polymer ?
#
loop_
_entity_poly.entity_id
_entity_poly.type
_entity_poly.pdbx_seq_one_letter_code
_entity_poly.pdbx_strand_id
1 'polypeptide(L)'
;MSSALRVVSFGLGPIGLAAARLALQKKSIQLVGAIDVDPAKIGKDLSELLELPKPTGVNIEGDAEAALKRLKPDVMLHCTSSFMPMVKDQLLLAARCGVNVVSSTEELLVPEFQNPAIAKEIDAAATAGKVSILGTGVNPGYAMDFVAIVASAVTFDVRSVKCIRVVDAGTRRLPLQRKVGAGLTAAEFQKQMATGKFGHIGMRESVALLAKALDFQVDRIDQTVEPVIAAEDHKTPFLTVKEGQVAGIRNHGYGYVGKQTVLHLDLSMYVGAPDPRDEVLLDSTPPIHLKFHGGIAGDQATAAILVNNLHGVVAAAPGLRTVLDVQAPRLCR
;
A
#
# COMPACT_ATOMS: atom_id res chain seq x y z
N MET A 1 9.87 28.94 11.75
CA MET A 1 10.01 27.56 11.23
C MET A 1 8.94 26.74 11.90
N SER A 2 8.10 26.00 11.14
CA SER A 2 7.13 25.09 11.77
C SER A 2 7.91 24.01 12.56
N SER A 3 7.41 23.64 13.74
CA SER A 3 7.96 22.52 14.51
C SER A 3 7.93 21.23 13.64
N ALA A 4 8.92 20.35 13.84
CA ALA A 4 8.92 19.04 13.19
C ALA A 4 7.66 18.26 13.59
N LEU A 5 7.10 17.53 12.62
CA LEU A 5 5.91 16.71 12.83
C LEU A 5 6.24 15.53 13.75
N ARG A 6 5.49 15.36 14.82
CA ARG A 6 5.67 14.28 15.79
C ARG A 6 4.98 13.01 15.28
N VAL A 7 5.77 11.98 15.02
CA VAL A 7 5.32 10.75 14.36
C VAL A 7 5.51 9.55 15.29
N VAL A 8 4.53 8.66 15.35
CA VAL A 8 4.66 7.32 15.93
C VAL A 8 4.56 6.27 14.81
N SER A 9 5.38 5.22 14.89
CA SER A 9 5.27 4.07 13.96
C SER A 9 4.51 2.94 14.66
N PHE A 10 3.47 2.42 14.04
CA PHE A 10 2.68 1.29 14.56
C PHE A 10 2.69 0.14 13.56
N GLY A 11 3.23 -1.00 13.99
CA GLY A 11 3.52 -2.17 13.16
C GLY A 11 4.94 -2.08 12.57
N LEU A 12 5.86 -2.85 13.15
CA LEU A 12 7.27 -2.87 12.80
C LEU A 12 7.62 -4.13 11.97
N GLY A 13 6.75 -4.46 11.02
CA GLY A 13 7.04 -5.37 9.93
C GLY A 13 7.97 -4.72 8.88
N PRO A 14 8.29 -5.41 7.78
CA PRO A 14 9.24 -4.89 6.78
C PRO A 14 8.90 -3.50 6.24
N ILE A 15 7.62 -3.21 5.98
CA ILE A 15 7.17 -1.89 5.49
C ILE A 15 7.26 -0.84 6.60
N GLY A 16 6.79 -1.16 7.82
CA GLY A 16 6.86 -0.24 8.95
C GLY A 16 8.29 0.13 9.33
N LEU A 17 9.22 -0.84 9.32
CA LEU A 17 10.64 -0.57 9.53
C LEU A 17 11.25 0.29 8.42
N ALA A 18 10.90 0.04 7.15
CA ALA A 18 11.37 0.87 6.04
C ALA A 18 10.83 2.31 6.15
N ALA A 19 9.56 2.49 6.51
CA ALA A 19 8.95 3.81 6.71
C ALA A 19 9.56 4.53 7.93
N ALA A 20 9.78 3.84 9.05
CA ALA A 20 10.44 4.40 10.23
C ALA A 20 11.89 4.83 9.93
N ARG A 21 12.65 3.98 9.21
CA ARG A 21 14.03 4.33 8.77
C ARG A 21 14.02 5.59 7.89
N LEU A 22 13.07 5.72 6.96
CA LEU A 22 12.97 6.90 6.12
C LEU A 22 12.55 8.13 6.93
N ALA A 23 11.59 8.00 7.86
CA ALA A 23 11.15 9.09 8.72
C ALA A 23 12.30 9.68 9.56
N LEU A 24 13.18 8.83 10.11
CA LEU A 24 14.37 9.25 10.86
C LEU A 24 15.36 10.10 10.04
N GLN A 25 15.30 10.05 8.70
CA GLN A 25 16.18 10.82 7.81
C GLN A 25 15.60 12.20 7.45
N LYS A 26 14.35 12.50 7.85
CA LYS A 26 13.63 13.72 7.47
C LYS A 26 13.73 14.79 8.54
N LYS A 27 14.24 15.97 8.20
CA LYS A 27 14.36 17.10 9.14
C LYS A 27 13.00 17.65 9.62
N SER A 28 11.96 17.49 8.81
CA SER A 28 10.60 17.94 9.13
C SER A 28 9.80 16.92 9.94
N ILE A 29 10.41 15.78 10.33
CA ILE A 29 9.79 14.69 11.10
C ILE A 29 10.61 14.40 12.36
N GLN A 30 9.92 14.23 13.48
CA GLN A 30 10.44 13.69 14.71
C GLN A 30 9.73 12.38 15.02
N LEU A 31 10.41 11.24 14.89
CA LEU A 31 9.89 9.96 15.33
C LEU A 31 9.96 9.92 16.87
N VAL A 32 8.78 9.92 17.52
CA VAL A 32 8.67 10.05 18.98
C VAL A 32 8.29 8.75 19.67
N GLY A 33 7.92 7.69 18.92
CA GLY A 33 7.54 6.38 19.46
C GLY A 33 7.43 5.31 18.40
N ALA A 34 7.44 4.08 18.86
CA ALA A 34 7.25 2.88 18.05
C ALA A 34 6.39 1.88 18.82
N ILE A 35 5.43 1.24 18.12
CA ILE A 35 4.45 0.32 18.71
C ILE A 35 4.45 -0.97 17.91
N ASP A 36 4.53 -2.10 18.58
CA ASP A 36 4.35 -3.43 17.98
C ASP A 36 3.77 -4.39 19.04
N VAL A 37 3.03 -5.40 18.59
CA VAL A 37 2.44 -6.42 19.49
C VAL A 37 3.35 -7.63 19.70
N ASP A 38 4.44 -7.74 18.96
CA ASP A 38 5.39 -8.85 19.03
C ASP A 38 6.26 -8.74 20.31
N PRO A 39 6.12 -9.68 21.28
CA PRO A 39 6.91 -9.66 22.51
C PRO A 39 8.43 -9.66 22.29
N ALA A 40 8.89 -10.20 21.15
CA ALA A 40 10.31 -10.23 20.82
C ALA A 40 10.89 -8.85 20.48
N LYS A 41 10.03 -7.86 20.20
CA LYS A 41 10.40 -6.49 19.85
C LYS A 41 10.20 -5.51 21.00
N ILE A 42 9.18 -5.73 21.84
CA ILE A 42 8.80 -4.84 22.93
C ILE A 42 9.97 -4.62 23.89
N GLY A 43 10.21 -3.36 24.28
CA GLY A 43 11.27 -2.94 25.18
C GLY A 43 12.61 -2.65 24.51
N LYS A 44 12.80 -3.07 23.25
CA LYS A 44 14.03 -2.76 22.48
C LYS A 44 14.01 -1.31 21.98
N ASP A 45 15.20 -0.72 21.83
CA ASP A 45 15.35 0.51 21.06
C ASP A 45 15.14 0.20 19.56
N LEU A 46 14.44 1.07 18.86
CA LEU A 46 14.15 0.91 17.44
C LEU A 46 15.41 0.75 16.58
N SER A 47 16.56 1.30 17.03
CA SER A 47 17.85 1.12 16.34
C SER A 47 18.27 -0.34 16.21
N GLU A 48 17.88 -1.21 17.14
CA GLU A 48 18.21 -2.64 17.08
C GLU A 48 17.55 -3.32 15.89
N LEU A 49 16.24 -3.01 15.65
CA LEU A 49 15.50 -3.55 14.52
C LEU A 49 15.92 -2.89 13.19
N LEU A 50 16.38 -1.66 13.26
CA LEU A 50 16.85 -0.92 12.10
C LEU A 50 18.37 -1.13 11.85
N GLU A 51 19.07 -1.89 12.67
CA GLU A 51 20.52 -2.12 12.57
C GLU A 51 21.30 -0.81 12.44
N LEU A 52 20.94 0.18 13.26
CA LEU A 52 21.60 1.48 13.27
C LEU A 52 22.78 1.47 14.27
N PRO A 53 23.87 2.19 13.97
CA PRO A 53 25.08 2.18 14.81
C PRO A 53 24.90 2.93 16.14
N LYS A 54 23.81 3.72 16.29
CA LYS A 54 23.54 4.51 17.50
C LYS A 54 22.07 4.34 17.91
N PRO A 55 21.79 4.32 19.22
CA PRO A 55 20.42 4.32 19.73
C PRO A 55 19.61 5.50 19.18
N THR A 56 18.34 5.23 18.87
CA THR A 56 17.38 6.28 18.47
C THR A 56 16.75 6.98 19.66
N GLY A 57 16.77 6.36 20.84
CA GLY A 57 16.03 6.79 22.03
C GLY A 57 14.53 6.52 21.94
N VAL A 58 14.10 5.77 20.91
CA VAL A 58 12.70 5.36 20.69
C VAL A 58 12.56 3.89 21.08
N ASN A 59 11.98 3.64 22.24
CA ASN A 59 11.70 2.28 22.70
C ASN A 59 10.38 1.78 22.10
N ILE A 60 10.33 0.48 21.79
CA ILE A 60 9.16 -0.18 21.23
C ILE A 60 8.21 -0.55 22.36
N GLU A 61 6.95 -0.12 22.26
CA GLU A 61 5.92 -0.31 23.28
C GLU A 61 4.83 -1.26 22.78
N GLY A 62 4.28 -2.09 23.70
CA GLY A 62 3.20 -3.01 23.41
C GLY A 62 1.80 -2.42 23.67
N ASP A 63 1.71 -1.44 24.58
CA ASP A 63 0.44 -0.77 24.91
C ASP A 63 0.27 0.49 24.04
N ALA A 64 -0.48 0.33 22.95
CA ALA A 64 -0.71 1.41 22.00
C ALA A 64 -1.47 2.58 22.64
N GLU A 65 -2.44 2.33 23.51
CA GLU A 65 -3.26 3.38 24.14
C GLU A 65 -2.43 4.22 25.11
N ALA A 66 -1.66 3.59 25.98
CA ALA A 66 -0.77 4.27 26.90
C ALA A 66 0.29 5.10 26.15
N ALA A 67 0.89 4.51 25.09
CA ALA A 67 1.88 5.19 24.25
C ALA A 67 1.30 6.44 23.56
N LEU A 68 0.15 6.33 22.89
CA LEU A 68 -0.49 7.46 22.17
C LEU A 68 -0.90 8.58 23.13
N LYS A 69 -1.50 8.26 24.29
CA LYS A 69 -1.90 9.25 25.30
C LYS A 69 -0.69 10.00 25.89
N ARG A 70 0.41 9.32 26.12
CA ARG A 70 1.64 9.89 26.68
C ARG A 70 2.44 10.70 25.67
N LEU A 71 2.62 10.15 24.47
CA LEU A 71 3.46 10.75 23.42
C LEU A 71 2.75 11.88 22.69
N LYS A 72 1.43 11.84 22.57
CA LYS A 72 0.60 12.82 21.84
C LYS A 72 1.20 13.14 20.45
N PRO A 73 1.39 12.13 19.57
CA PRO A 73 1.92 12.38 18.24
C PRO A 73 0.89 13.11 17.38
N ASP A 74 1.36 13.87 16.37
CA ASP A 74 0.49 14.50 15.39
C ASP A 74 -0.09 13.48 14.42
N VAL A 75 0.70 12.44 14.08
CA VAL A 75 0.31 11.42 13.11
C VAL A 75 0.99 10.07 13.37
N MET A 76 0.30 9.02 13.00
CA MET A 76 0.73 7.63 13.09
C MET A 76 1.04 7.07 11.69
N LEU A 77 2.24 6.51 11.50
CA LEU A 77 2.58 5.59 10.41
C LEU A 77 2.08 4.20 10.80
N HIS A 78 1.05 3.71 10.12
CA HIS A 78 0.35 2.48 10.46
C HIS A 78 0.58 1.39 9.42
N CYS A 79 1.21 0.27 9.84
CA CYS A 79 1.67 -0.80 8.94
C CYS A 79 1.44 -2.19 9.55
N THR A 80 0.20 -2.54 9.92
CA THR A 80 -0.11 -3.76 10.69
C THR A 80 -0.79 -4.86 9.87
N SER A 81 -1.77 -4.53 9.01
CA SER A 81 -2.51 -5.51 8.20
C SER A 81 -3.04 -4.88 6.92
N SER A 82 -3.37 -5.75 5.94
CA SER A 82 -4.00 -5.38 4.66
C SER A 82 -5.52 -5.19 4.77
N PHE A 83 -6.17 -5.70 5.83
CA PHE A 83 -7.61 -5.87 5.93
C PHE A 83 -8.22 -4.93 6.96
N MET A 84 -9.27 -4.19 6.57
CA MET A 84 -9.98 -3.24 7.45
C MET A 84 -10.51 -3.85 8.74
N PRO A 85 -11.13 -5.05 8.77
CA PRO A 85 -11.59 -5.64 10.01
C PRO A 85 -10.49 -5.90 11.05
N MET A 86 -9.25 -6.14 10.57
CA MET A 86 -8.09 -6.39 11.44
C MET A 86 -7.50 -5.12 12.06
N VAL A 87 -7.71 -3.98 11.42
CA VAL A 87 -7.12 -2.69 11.82
C VAL A 87 -8.14 -1.72 12.42
N LYS A 88 -9.42 -2.05 12.36
CA LYS A 88 -10.52 -1.19 12.80
C LYS A 88 -10.27 -0.60 14.20
N ASP A 89 -10.01 -1.44 15.19
CA ASP A 89 -9.86 -1.00 16.58
C ASP A 89 -8.62 -0.11 16.79
N GLN A 90 -7.56 -0.33 16.02
CA GLN A 90 -6.34 0.48 16.02
C GLN A 90 -6.63 1.89 15.46
N LEU A 91 -7.42 1.99 14.39
CA LEU A 91 -7.82 3.26 13.79
C LEU A 91 -8.80 4.04 14.68
N LEU A 92 -9.76 3.35 15.30
CA LEU A 92 -10.67 3.93 16.28
C LEU A 92 -9.91 4.45 17.51
N LEU A 93 -8.90 3.72 17.97
CA LEU A 93 -8.03 4.15 19.07
C LEU A 93 -7.27 5.43 18.69
N ALA A 94 -6.64 5.47 17.50
CA ALA A 94 -5.94 6.66 17.02
C ALA A 94 -6.88 7.89 16.98
N ALA A 95 -8.10 7.72 16.44
CA ALA A 95 -9.11 8.77 16.38
C ALA A 95 -9.50 9.28 17.78
N ARG A 96 -9.75 8.37 18.75
CA ARG A 96 -10.04 8.75 20.16
C ARG A 96 -8.89 9.47 20.84
N CYS A 97 -7.64 9.17 20.45
CA CYS A 97 -6.45 9.83 20.98
C CYS A 97 -6.10 11.15 20.25
N GLY A 98 -6.87 11.56 19.23
CA GLY A 98 -6.63 12.78 18.46
C GLY A 98 -5.40 12.66 17.54
N VAL A 99 -5.10 11.47 17.02
CA VAL A 99 -3.93 11.18 16.20
C VAL A 99 -4.34 10.89 14.76
N ASN A 100 -3.81 11.68 13.80
CA ASN A 100 -3.99 11.41 12.38
C ASN A 100 -3.31 10.09 11.98
N VAL A 101 -3.71 9.49 10.86
CA VAL A 101 -3.17 8.19 10.42
C VAL A 101 -2.84 8.19 8.94
N VAL A 102 -1.64 7.70 8.59
CA VAL A 102 -1.30 7.23 7.25
C VAL A 102 -1.07 5.74 7.33
N SER A 103 -1.89 4.96 6.64
CA SER A 103 -1.92 3.50 6.73
C SER A 103 -1.54 2.83 5.41
N SER A 104 -0.78 1.73 5.51
CA SER A 104 -0.50 0.82 4.38
C SER A 104 -1.59 -0.23 4.16
N THR A 105 -2.71 -0.17 4.86
CA THR A 105 -3.82 -1.10 4.71
C THR A 105 -4.48 -0.92 3.36
N GLU A 106 -4.39 -1.91 2.50
CA GLU A 106 -4.84 -1.84 1.11
C GLU A 106 -6.35 -1.61 0.99
N GLU A 107 -7.18 -2.23 1.84
CA GLU A 107 -8.63 -2.02 1.84
C GLU A 107 -9.07 -0.60 2.25
N LEU A 108 -8.18 0.20 2.86
CA LEU A 108 -8.43 1.60 3.16
C LEU A 108 -8.28 2.54 1.96
N LEU A 109 -7.85 2.04 0.79
CA LEU A 109 -7.74 2.89 -0.41
C LEU A 109 -9.09 3.45 -0.85
N VAL A 110 -10.13 2.59 -0.87
CA VAL A 110 -11.53 2.93 -1.10
C VAL A 110 -12.36 2.25 -0.01
N PRO A 111 -12.38 2.80 1.20
CA PRO A 111 -12.83 2.07 2.39
C PRO A 111 -14.29 1.62 2.34
N GLU A 112 -15.15 2.38 1.66
CA GLU A 112 -16.57 2.05 1.49
C GLU A 112 -16.82 0.89 0.50
N PHE A 113 -15.84 0.53 -0.33
CA PHE A 113 -16.02 -0.44 -1.41
C PHE A 113 -16.32 -1.85 -0.91
N GLN A 114 -15.52 -2.35 0.04
CA GLN A 114 -15.73 -3.71 0.58
C GLN A 114 -16.33 -3.72 2.00
N ASN A 115 -16.08 -2.68 2.78
CA ASN A 115 -16.41 -2.62 4.21
C ASN A 115 -17.19 -1.36 4.59
N PRO A 116 -18.35 -1.05 3.97
CA PRO A 116 -19.04 0.23 4.14
C PRO A 116 -19.45 0.54 5.58
N ALA A 117 -19.84 -0.48 6.36
CA ALA A 117 -20.21 -0.30 7.76
C ALA A 117 -19.00 0.08 8.64
N ILE A 118 -17.85 -0.58 8.44
CA ILE A 118 -16.60 -0.28 9.14
C ILE A 118 -16.09 1.10 8.71
N ALA A 119 -16.15 1.42 7.42
CA ALA A 119 -15.76 2.73 6.90
C ALA A 119 -16.55 3.86 7.56
N LYS A 120 -17.86 3.72 7.67
CA LYS A 120 -18.74 4.70 8.33
C LYS A 120 -18.38 4.90 9.81
N GLU A 121 -18.06 3.82 10.52
CA GLU A 121 -17.68 3.88 11.93
C GLU A 121 -16.34 4.60 12.13
N ILE A 122 -15.35 4.28 11.29
CA ILE A 122 -14.03 4.94 11.32
C ILE A 122 -14.15 6.41 10.94
N ASP A 123 -14.93 6.75 9.91
CA ASP A 123 -15.15 8.14 9.47
C ASP A 123 -15.79 8.97 10.57
N ALA A 124 -16.83 8.45 11.22
CA ALA A 124 -17.49 9.12 12.34
C ALA A 124 -16.53 9.37 13.52
N ALA A 125 -15.71 8.36 13.87
CA ALA A 125 -14.72 8.49 14.93
C ALA A 125 -13.62 9.50 14.58
N ALA A 126 -13.10 9.47 13.35
CA ALA A 126 -12.09 10.40 12.86
C ALA A 126 -12.60 11.84 12.83
N THR A 127 -13.84 12.04 12.38
CA THR A 127 -14.51 13.34 12.38
C THR A 127 -14.69 13.88 13.81
N ALA A 128 -15.18 13.04 14.73
CA ALA A 128 -15.34 13.41 16.14
C ALA A 128 -13.99 13.71 16.83
N GLY A 129 -12.94 12.94 16.51
CA GLY A 129 -11.57 13.13 16.98
C GLY A 129 -10.84 14.30 16.32
N LYS A 130 -11.44 14.94 15.30
CA LYS A 130 -10.85 16.00 14.49
C LYS A 130 -9.52 15.59 13.84
N VAL A 131 -9.44 14.35 13.37
CA VAL A 131 -8.28 13.78 12.73
C VAL A 131 -8.62 13.20 11.36
N SER A 132 -7.61 13.03 10.52
CA SER A 132 -7.74 12.44 9.19
C SER A 132 -7.06 11.08 9.16
N ILE A 133 -7.70 10.10 8.53
CA ILE A 133 -7.19 8.74 8.34
C ILE A 133 -7.11 8.47 6.84
N LEU A 134 -5.93 8.12 6.34
CA LEU A 134 -5.65 7.84 4.92
C LEU A 134 -5.07 6.44 4.76
N GLY A 135 -5.65 5.64 3.86
CA GLY A 135 -5.02 4.44 3.30
C GLY A 135 -4.28 4.77 2.00
N THR A 136 -3.01 4.35 1.89
CA THR A 136 -2.18 4.56 0.70
C THR A 136 -1.01 3.59 0.65
N GLY A 137 -0.35 3.52 -0.49
CA GLY A 137 0.81 2.68 -0.75
C GLY A 137 1.32 2.87 -2.17
N VAL A 138 2.24 2.01 -2.62
CA VAL A 138 2.67 2.05 -4.01
C VAL A 138 1.69 1.30 -4.93
N ASN A 139 1.09 0.24 -4.43
CA ASN A 139 0.10 -0.57 -5.15
C ASN A 139 -0.68 -1.44 -4.15
N PRO A 140 -1.93 -1.03 -3.86
CA PRO A 140 -2.68 0.10 -4.38
C PRO A 140 -2.26 1.45 -3.77
N GLY A 141 -2.59 2.57 -4.45
CA GLY A 141 -2.46 3.94 -3.95
C GLY A 141 -1.53 4.86 -4.77
N TYR A 142 -0.79 4.30 -5.78
CA TYR A 142 0.07 5.13 -6.63
C TYR A 142 0.25 4.58 -8.06
N ALA A 143 0.94 3.43 -8.23
CA ALA A 143 1.49 3.02 -9.52
C ALA A 143 0.44 2.62 -10.57
N MET A 144 -0.63 1.95 -10.14
CA MET A 144 -1.66 1.41 -11.03
C MET A 144 -3.01 2.14 -10.91
N ASP A 145 -3.04 3.27 -10.19
CA ASP A 145 -4.26 4.05 -9.95
C ASP A 145 -3.95 5.56 -9.95
N PHE A 146 -3.35 6.10 -8.89
CA PHE A 146 -3.15 7.54 -8.72
C PHE A 146 -2.35 8.19 -9.86
N VAL A 147 -1.33 7.50 -10.41
CA VAL A 147 -0.57 7.99 -11.58
C VAL A 147 -1.47 8.16 -12.80
N ALA A 148 -2.38 7.21 -13.06
CA ALA A 148 -3.34 7.31 -14.16
C ALA A 148 -4.32 8.47 -13.95
N ILE A 149 -4.79 8.65 -12.70
CA ILE A 149 -5.68 9.77 -12.34
C ILE A 149 -4.99 11.11 -12.59
N VAL A 150 -3.76 11.29 -12.11
CA VAL A 150 -3.00 12.54 -12.33
C VAL A 150 -2.71 12.76 -13.81
N ALA A 151 -2.35 11.70 -14.56
CA ALA A 151 -2.08 11.79 -15.99
C ALA A 151 -3.33 12.21 -16.80
N SER A 152 -4.54 11.90 -16.34
CA SER A 152 -5.78 12.30 -16.99
C SER A 152 -6.05 13.81 -16.96
N ALA A 153 -5.41 14.55 -16.05
CA ALA A 153 -5.64 15.99 -15.88
C ALA A 153 -5.27 16.85 -17.11
N VAL A 154 -4.54 16.30 -18.07
CA VAL A 154 -4.16 16.98 -19.33
C VAL A 154 -4.93 16.44 -20.54
N THR A 155 -6.02 15.73 -20.33
CA THR A 155 -6.92 15.18 -21.37
C THR A 155 -8.29 15.84 -21.33
N PHE A 156 -9.03 15.79 -22.44
CA PHE A 156 -10.41 16.32 -22.51
C PHE A 156 -11.44 15.28 -22.12
N ASP A 157 -11.13 14.00 -22.35
CA ASP A 157 -11.95 12.85 -22.03
C ASP A 157 -11.07 11.64 -21.72
N VAL A 158 -11.61 10.63 -21.06
CA VAL A 158 -10.99 9.31 -20.90
C VAL A 158 -12.03 8.24 -21.19
N ARG A 159 -11.79 7.43 -22.22
CA ARG A 159 -12.69 6.34 -22.64
C ARG A 159 -12.34 5.00 -21.99
N SER A 160 -11.05 4.76 -21.76
CA SER A 160 -10.58 3.60 -21.02
C SER A 160 -9.19 3.82 -20.43
N VAL A 161 -8.88 3.03 -19.38
CA VAL A 161 -7.57 3.04 -18.72
C VAL A 161 -7.01 1.62 -18.72
N LYS A 162 -5.74 1.49 -19.12
CA LYS A 162 -4.96 0.27 -18.91
C LYS A 162 -3.70 0.61 -18.12
N CYS A 163 -3.51 -0.07 -16.99
CA CYS A 163 -2.26 0.00 -16.22
C CYS A 163 -1.56 -1.35 -16.27
N ILE A 164 -0.26 -1.35 -16.54
CA ILE A 164 0.57 -2.55 -16.61
C ILE A 164 1.67 -2.40 -15.57
N ARG A 165 1.87 -3.45 -14.78
CA ARG A 165 2.97 -3.53 -13.81
C ARG A 165 3.68 -4.86 -13.94
N VAL A 166 4.96 -4.85 -14.30
CA VAL A 166 5.82 -6.03 -14.39
C VAL A 166 6.92 -5.93 -13.34
N VAL A 167 6.96 -6.91 -12.44
CA VAL A 167 7.92 -6.98 -11.33
C VAL A 167 8.68 -8.30 -11.38
N ASP A 168 10.00 -8.24 -11.47
CA ASP A 168 10.83 -9.44 -11.21
C ASP A 168 10.85 -9.74 -9.71
N ALA A 169 10.09 -10.76 -9.30
CA ALA A 169 10.03 -11.21 -7.91
C ALA A 169 11.36 -11.78 -7.42
N GLY A 170 12.26 -12.22 -8.31
CA GLY A 170 13.56 -12.76 -7.98
C GLY A 170 14.49 -11.75 -7.30
N THR A 171 14.30 -10.48 -7.58
CA THR A 171 15.05 -9.37 -6.96
C THR A 171 14.48 -8.93 -5.61
N ARG A 172 13.36 -9.52 -5.19
CA ARG A 172 12.63 -9.11 -3.99
C ARG A 172 12.91 -10.06 -2.81
N ARG A 173 12.64 -9.59 -1.58
CA ARG A 173 12.81 -10.35 -0.35
C ARG A 173 12.00 -11.67 -0.35
N LEU A 174 12.48 -12.69 0.36
CA LEU A 174 11.88 -14.02 0.43
C LEU A 174 10.36 -14.02 0.77
N PRO A 175 9.85 -13.22 1.74
CA PRO A 175 8.42 -13.22 2.03
C PRO A 175 7.56 -12.82 0.81
N LEU A 176 8.04 -11.93 -0.07
CA LEU A 176 7.31 -11.59 -1.28
C LEU A 176 7.36 -12.74 -2.30
N GLN A 177 8.53 -13.37 -2.50
CA GLN A 177 8.64 -14.52 -3.39
C GLN A 177 7.68 -15.65 -2.97
N ARG A 178 7.57 -15.91 -1.66
CA ARG A 178 6.59 -16.87 -1.11
C ARG A 178 5.15 -16.41 -1.29
N LYS A 179 4.86 -15.12 -1.09
CA LYS A 179 3.51 -14.54 -1.24
C LYS A 179 2.98 -14.71 -2.68
N VAL A 180 3.84 -14.69 -3.68
CA VAL A 180 3.45 -14.93 -5.08
C VAL A 180 3.53 -16.40 -5.50
N GLY A 181 3.89 -17.31 -4.58
CA GLY A 181 3.90 -18.74 -4.80
C GLY A 181 5.14 -19.28 -5.52
N ALA A 182 6.24 -18.52 -5.56
CA ALA A 182 7.46 -18.96 -6.19
C ALA A 182 7.99 -20.28 -5.56
N GLY A 183 8.22 -21.29 -6.39
CA GLY A 183 8.67 -22.63 -5.99
C GLY A 183 7.56 -23.63 -5.65
N LEU A 184 6.29 -23.21 -5.62
CA LEU A 184 5.16 -24.13 -5.43
C LEU A 184 4.90 -24.97 -6.69
N THR A 185 4.31 -26.14 -6.48
CA THR A 185 3.67 -26.89 -7.57
C THR A 185 2.34 -26.23 -7.93
N ALA A 186 1.81 -26.50 -9.14
CA ALA A 186 0.50 -25.99 -9.55
C ALA A 186 -0.63 -26.43 -8.58
N ALA A 187 -0.56 -27.66 -8.05
CA ALA A 187 -1.55 -28.16 -7.09
C ALA A 187 -1.49 -27.42 -5.74
N GLU A 188 -0.29 -27.14 -5.22
CA GLU A 188 -0.10 -26.36 -3.99
C GLU A 188 -0.59 -24.90 -4.19
N PHE A 189 -0.31 -24.31 -5.35
CA PHE A 189 -0.80 -22.98 -5.69
C PHE A 189 -2.32 -22.94 -5.65
N GLN A 190 -3.01 -23.91 -6.26
CA GLN A 190 -4.49 -23.97 -6.25
C GLN A 190 -5.04 -24.09 -4.82
N LYS A 191 -4.38 -24.88 -3.95
CA LYS A 191 -4.76 -24.95 -2.53
C LYS A 191 -4.61 -23.61 -1.81
N GLN A 192 -3.54 -22.87 -2.09
CA GLN A 192 -3.35 -21.52 -1.52
C GLN A 192 -4.41 -20.56 -2.04
N MET A 193 -4.73 -20.58 -3.33
CA MET A 193 -5.79 -19.74 -3.94
C MET A 193 -7.15 -19.97 -3.29
N ALA A 194 -7.48 -21.21 -2.96
CA ALA A 194 -8.75 -21.57 -2.31
C ALA A 194 -8.92 -20.93 -0.92
N THR A 195 -7.83 -20.44 -0.28
CA THR A 195 -7.92 -19.73 1.02
C THR A 195 -8.50 -18.32 0.89
N GLY A 196 -8.55 -17.74 -0.31
CA GLY A 196 -8.97 -16.36 -0.57
C GLY A 196 -8.04 -15.27 -0.04
N LYS A 197 -6.90 -15.66 0.57
CA LYS A 197 -5.92 -14.73 1.19
C LYS A 197 -4.58 -14.70 0.46
N PHE A 198 -4.47 -15.44 -0.65
CA PHE A 198 -3.24 -15.57 -1.41
C PHE A 198 -3.22 -14.62 -2.61
N GLY A 199 -2.02 -14.14 -2.95
CA GLY A 199 -1.81 -13.21 -4.06
C GLY A 199 -1.70 -11.75 -3.63
N HIS A 200 -1.89 -10.86 -4.59
CA HIS A 200 -1.84 -9.42 -4.35
C HIS A 200 -3.20 -8.90 -3.87
N ILE A 201 -3.21 -8.19 -2.75
CA ILE A 201 -4.39 -7.51 -2.20
C ILE A 201 -4.42 -6.07 -2.75
N GLY A 202 -5.62 -5.54 -3.03
CA GLY A 202 -5.80 -4.15 -3.43
C GLY A 202 -6.07 -3.91 -4.93
N MET A 203 -6.09 -4.97 -5.75
CA MET A 203 -6.36 -4.83 -7.20
C MET A 203 -7.77 -4.28 -7.46
N ARG A 204 -8.77 -4.78 -6.75
CA ARG A 204 -10.16 -4.34 -6.86
C ARG A 204 -10.35 -2.92 -6.34
N GLU A 205 -9.62 -2.57 -5.29
CA GLU A 205 -9.58 -1.21 -4.70
C GLU A 205 -8.99 -0.21 -5.69
N SER A 206 -7.91 -0.54 -6.41
CA SER A 206 -7.37 0.31 -7.48
C SER A 206 -8.35 0.52 -8.62
N VAL A 207 -9.07 -0.55 -9.04
CA VAL A 207 -10.14 -0.42 -10.06
C VAL A 207 -11.26 0.50 -9.55
N ALA A 208 -11.70 0.32 -8.29
CA ALA A 208 -12.75 1.14 -7.69
C ALA A 208 -12.31 2.61 -7.55
N LEU A 209 -11.05 2.86 -7.19
CA LEU A 209 -10.49 4.21 -7.11
C LEU A 209 -10.48 4.91 -8.48
N LEU A 210 -10.03 4.20 -9.53
CA LEU A 210 -10.05 4.71 -10.91
C LEU A 210 -11.46 5.02 -11.37
N ALA A 211 -12.42 4.11 -11.11
CA ALA A 211 -13.81 4.32 -11.45
C ALA A 211 -14.37 5.58 -10.79
N LYS A 212 -14.14 5.74 -9.49
CA LYS A 212 -14.57 6.91 -8.71
C LYS A 212 -13.92 8.20 -9.20
N ALA A 213 -12.62 8.20 -9.45
CA ALA A 213 -11.87 9.40 -9.80
C ALA A 213 -12.10 9.89 -11.22
N LEU A 214 -12.39 8.98 -12.16
CA LEU A 214 -12.61 9.28 -13.59
C LEU A 214 -14.08 9.22 -14.00
N ASP A 215 -14.98 9.11 -13.00
CA ASP A 215 -16.45 9.08 -13.17
C ASP A 215 -16.95 7.96 -14.10
N PHE A 216 -16.25 6.82 -14.12
CA PHE A 216 -16.77 5.64 -14.81
C PHE A 216 -17.89 5.00 -14.01
N GLN A 217 -19.07 4.88 -14.60
CA GLN A 217 -20.24 4.19 -14.01
C GLN A 217 -20.08 2.67 -14.16
N VAL A 218 -19.14 2.11 -13.37
CA VAL A 218 -18.76 0.69 -13.45
C VAL A 218 -19.83 -0.18 -12.80
N ASP A 219 -20.42 -1.10 -13.60
CA ASP A 219 -21.45 -2.04 -13.12
C ASP A 219 -20.85 -3.21 -12.33
N ARG A 220 -19.63 -3.60 -12.69
CA ARG A 220 -18.97 -4.78 -12.14
C ARG A 220 -17.46 -4.63 -12.11
N ILE A 221 -16.88 -5.05 -10.99
CA ILE A 221 -15.42 -5.16 -10.79
C ILE A 221 -15.06 -6.62 -10.60
N ASP A 222 -14.22 -7.16 -11.50
CA ASP A 222 -13.72 -8.52 -11.45
C ASP A 222 -12.20 -8.55 -11.22
N GLN A 223 -11.72 -9.67 -10.71
CA GLN A 223 -10.29 -9.95 -10.55
C GLN A 223 -10.01 -11.41 -10.90
N THR A 224 -8.90 -11.65 -11.61
CA THR A 224 -8.37 -12.99 -11.84
C THR A 224 -6.92 -13.07 -11.33
N VAL A 225 -6.53 -14.23 -10.80
CA VAL A 225 -5.17 -14.53 -10.38
C VAL A 225 -4.77 -15.86 -10.98
N GLU A 226 -3.72 -15.87 -11.77
CA GLU A 226 -3.23 -17.05 -12.48
C GLU A 226 -1.76 -17.31 -12.11
N PRO A 227 -1.33 -18.59 -12.00
CA PRO A 227 0.08 -18.90 -11.81
C PRO A 227 0.86 -18.64 -13.10
N VAL A 228 2.05 -18.10 -12.96
CA VAL A 228 3.07 -18.11 -14.03
C VAL A 228 3.96 -19.32 -13.80
N ILE A 229 4.01 -20.24 -14.75
CA ILE A 229 4.83 -21.43 -14.67
C ILE A 229 6.22 -21.13 -15.23
N ALA A 230 7.27 -21.53 -14.51
CA ALA A 230 8.64 -21.37 -14.94
C ALA A 230 8.94 -22.25 -16.17
N ALA A 231 9.42 -21.63 -17.25
CA ALA A 231 9.86 -22.33 -18.47
C ALA A 231 11.28 -22.89 -18.37
N GLU A 232 12.03 -22.47 -17.36
CA GLU A 232 13.40 -22.91 -17.06
C GLU A 232 13.70 -22.73 -15.57
N ASP A 233 14.83 -23.25 -15.11
CA ASP A 233 15.27 -23.08 -13.72
C ASP A 233 15.68 -21.62 -13.45
N HIS A 234 15.11 -21.01 -12.40
CA HIS A 234 15.51 -19.69 -11.91
C HIS A 234 16.09 -19.78 -10.51
N LYS A 235 17.27 -19.20 -10.30
CA LYS A 235 17.92 -19.13 -8.98
C LYS A 235 17.87 -17.70 -8.45
N THR A 236 17.36 -17.54 -7.23
CA THR A 236 17.40 -16.27 -6.49
C THR A 236 18.34 -16.41 -5.28
N PRO A 237 18.66 -15.31 -4.57
CA PRO A 237 19.41 -15.41 -3.32
C PRO A 237 18.73 -16.26 -2.23
N PHE A 238 17.44 -16.54 -2.34
CA PHE A 238 16.64 -17.14 -1.28
C PHE A 238 16.07 -18.51 -1.62
N LEU A 239 15.77 -18.77 -2.89
CA LEU A 239 15.19 -20.05 -3.33
C LEU A 239 15.51 -20.32 -4.81
N THR A 240 15.29 -21.56 -5.21
CA THR A 240 15.35 -21.96 -6.62
C THR A 240 13.94 -22.34 -7.07
N VAL A 241 13.50 -21.76 -8.17
CA VAL A 241 12.28 -22.17 -8.88
C VAL A 241 12.71 -23.10 -10.01
N LYS A 242 12.22 -24.33 -10.01
CA LYS A 242 12.51 -25.30 -11.06
C LYS A 242 11.55 -25.14 -12.25
N GLU A 243 12.00 -25.56 -13.43
CA GLU A 243 11.11 -25.70 -14.59
C GLU A 243 9.84 -26.49 -14.22
N GLY A 244 8.68 -25.99 -14.65
CA GLY A 244 7.37 -26.56 -14.34
C GLY A 244 6.78 -26.14 -12.98
N GLN A 245 7.55 -25.50 -12.09
CA GLN A 245 7.02 -24.91 -10.87
C GLN A 245 6.42 -23.52 -11.12
N VAL A 246 5.66 -23.02 -10.14
CA VAL A 246 5.14 -21.66 -10.14
C VAL A 246 6.30 -20.68 -9.94
N ALA A 247 6.49 -19.76 -10.87
CA ALA A 247 7.44 -18.65 -10.75
C ALA A 247 6.83 -17.45 -10.02
N GLY A 248 5.52 -17.33 -10.02
CA GLY A 248 4.77 -16.25 -9.40
C GLY A 248 3.35 -16.15 -9.95
N ILE A 249 2.81 -14.94 -9.99
CA ILE A 249 1.42 -14.68 -10.39
C ILE A 249 1.32 -13.68 -11.55
N ARG A 250 0.24 -13.83 -12.32
CA ARG A 250 -0.38 -12.77 -13.11
C ARG A 250 -1.74 -12.47 -12.51
N ASN A 251 -2.00 -11.20 -12.19
CA ASN A 251 -3.22 -10.76 -11.55
C ASN A 251 -3.83 -9.63 -12.38
N HIS A 252 -5.07 -9.83 -12.82
CA HIS A 252 -5.81 -8.82 -13.57
C HIS A 252 -6.97 -8.28 -12.75
N GLY A 253 -7.18 -6.96 -12.84
CA GLY A 253 -8.37 -6.28 -12.34
C GLY A 253 -9.13 -5.66 -13.52
N TYR A 254 -10.44 -5.78 -13.50
CA TYR A 254 -11.31 -5.28 -14.57
C TYR A 254 -12.46 -4.47 -14.02
N GLY A 255 -12.75 -3.32 -14.65
CA GLY A 255 -13.98 -2.55 -14.45
C GLY A 255 -14.78 -2.53 -15.74
N TYR A 256 -16.08 -2.85 -15.66
CA TYR A 256 -16.96 -2.98 -16.81
C TYR A 256 -18.08 -1.94 -16.78
N VAL A 257 -18.43 -1.42 -17.96
CA VAL A 257 -19.67 -0.68 -18.23
C VAL A 257 -20.44 -1.50 -19.27
N GLY A 258 -21.53 -2.12 -18.88
CA GLY A 258 -22.22 -3.11 -19.67
C GLY A 258 -21.30 -4.29 -20.04
N LYS A 259 -21.02 -4.47 -21.34
CA LYS A 259 -20.11 -5.52 -21.86
C LYS A 259 -18.69 -5.01 -22.13
N GLN A 260 -18.45 -3.71 -21.99
CA GLN A 260 -17.18 -3.11 -22.33
C GLN A 260 -16.27 -3.07 -21.10
N THR A 261 -15.01 -3.52 -21.26
CA THR A 261 -13.96 -3.29 -20.28
C THR A 261 -13.45 -1.86 -20.45
N VAL A 262 -13.70 -1.00 -19.47
CA VAL A 262 -13.22 0.40 -19.45
C VAL A 262 -11.99 0.59 -18.57
N LEU A 263 -11.80 -0.28 -17.56
CA LEU A 263 -10.63 -0.30 -16.70
C LEU A 263 -9.97 -1.68 -16.75
N HIS A 264 -8.67 -1.73 -17.01
CA HIS A 264 -7.89 -2.96 -17.03
C HIS A 264 -6.54 -2.75 -16.32
N LEU A 265 -6.34 -3.44 -15.21
CA LEU A 265 -5.08 -3.48 -14.47
C LEU A 265 -4.42 -4.85 -14.71
N ASP A 266 -3.17 -4.86 -15.17
CA ASP A 266 -2.39 -6.08 -15.47
C ASP A 266 -1.11 -6.07 -14.61
N LEU A 267 -1.11 -6.86 -13.55
CA LEU A 267 0.04 -7.07 -12.67
C LEU A 267 0.67 -8.43 -12.96
N SER A 268 1.90 -8.42 -13.43
CA SER A 268 2.76 -9.60 -13.57
C SER A 268 3.87 -9.52 -12.53
N MET A 269 3.89 -10.47 -11.59
CA MET A 269 4.89 -10.51 -10.52
C MET A 269 5.39 -11.95 -10.36
N TYR A 270 6.55 -12.25 -10.95
CA TYR A 270 7.14 -13.58 -10.94
C TYR A 270 8.66 -13.54 -11.05
N VAL A 271 9.33 -14.60 -10.62
CA VAL A 271 10.80 -14.76 -10.71
C VAL A 271 11.21 -14.88 -12.17
N GLY A 272 12.17 -14.06 -12.60
CA GLY A 272 12.63 -14.03 -13.98
C GLY A 272 11.72 -13.22 -14.92
N ALA A 273 10.85 -12.37 -14.42
CA ALA A 273 10.02 -11.49 -15.26
C ALA A 273 10.89 -10.54 -16.10
N PRO A 274 10.77 -10.56 -17.44
CA PRO A 274 11.55 -9.69 -18.31
C PRO A 274 11.00 -8.26 -18.32
N ASP A 275 11.86 -7.29 -18.59
CA ASP A 275 11.52 -5.87 -18.75
C ASP A 275 10.63 -5.32 -17.62
N PRO A 276 11.14 -5.31 -16.35
CA PRO A 276 10.40 -4.72 -15.24
C PRO A 276 9.98 -3.28 -15.56
N ARG A 277 8.69 -2.95 -15.35
CA ARG A 277 8.15 -1.63 -15.72
C ARG A 277 6.79 -1.38 -15.10
N ASP A 278 6.42 -0.11 -15.03
CA ASP A 278 5.04 0.32 -14.84
C ASP A 278 4.63 1.16 -16.05
N GLU A 279 3.42 0.93 -16.57
CA GLU A 279 2.85 1.68 -17.68
C GLU A 279 1.42 2.11 -17.38
N VAL A 280 1.07 3.30 -17.82
CA VAL A 280 -0.28 3.84 -17.85
C VAL A 280 -0.62 4.22 -19.29
N LEU A 281 -1.68 3.63 -19.81
CA LEU A 281 -2.23 3.93 -21.13
C LEU A 281 -3.65 4.47 -20.92
N LEU A 282 -3.89 5.70 -21.35
CA LEU A 282 -5.22 6.31 -21.39
C LEU A 282 -5.68 6.37 -22.86
N ASP A 283 -6.78 5.68 -23.14
CA ASP A 283 -7.55 5.96 -24.35
C ASP A 283 -8.35 7.23 -24.09
N SER A 284 -7.80 8.34 -24.55
CA SER A 284 -8.24 9.70 -24.23
C SER A 284 -7.96 10.66 -25.37
N THR A 285 -8.35 11.91 -25.22
CA THR A 285 -8.06 13.00 -26.15
C THR A 285 -7.29 14.12 -25.44
N PRO A 286 -6.00 14.37 -25.73
CA PRO A 286 -5.09 13.50 -26.48
C PRO A 286 -4.81 12.16 -25.77
N PRO A 287 -4.36 11.10 -26.49
CA PRO A 287 -3.99 9.84 -25.85
C PRO A 287 -2.72 9.98 -25.02
N ILE A 288 -2.67 9.25 -23.89
CA ILE A 288 -1.50 9.26 -22.99
C ILE A 288 -0.90 7.87 -22.91
N HIS A 289 0.41 7.78 -23.05
CA HIS A 289 1.19 6.59 -22.70
C HIS A 289 2.38 7.01 -21.83
N LEU A 290 2.32 6.66 -20.56
CA LEU A 290 3.38 6.91 -19.58
C LEU A 290 4.06 5.59 -19.22
N LYS A 291 5.41 5.55 -19.23
CA LYS A 291 6.20 4.37 -18.87
C LYS A 291 7.29 4.72 -17.88
N PHE A 292 7.35 3.95 -16.77
CA PHE A 292 8.46 3.94 -15.83
C PHE A 292 9.37 2.76 -16.16
N HIS A 293 10.51 3.03 -16.79
CA HIS A 293 11.51 2.01 -17.11
C HIS A 293 12.13 1.43 -15.82
N GLY A 294 12.26 0.11 -15.75
CA GLY A 294 12.72 -0.60 -14.56
C GLY A 294 11.66 -0.76 -13.47
N GLY A 295 10.52 -0.09 -13.62
CA GLY A 295 9.41 -0.12 -12.67
C GLY A 295 9.67 0.63 -11.36
N ILE A 296 8.60 0.86 -10.61
CA ILE A 296 8.64 1.53 -9.30
C ILE A 296 8.95 0.49 -8.23
N ALA A 297 10.01 0.69 -7.46
CA ALA A 297 10.48 -0.25 -6.43
C ALA A 297 9.46 -0.39 -5.27
N GLY A 298 8.76 -1.53 -5.19
CA GLY A 298 7.58 -1.72 -4.34
C GLY A 298 7.76 -1.35 -2.87
N ASP A 299 8.72 -1.99 -2.16
CA ASP A 299 8.86 -1.78 -0.71
C ASP A 299 9.37 -0.37 -0.38
N GLN A 300 10.36 0.12 -1.14
CA GLN A 300 10.91 1.47 -0.96
C GLN A 300 9.89 2.55 -1.30
N ALA A 301 9.15 2.39 -2.40
CA ALA A 301 8.14 3.34 -2.81
C ALA A 301 6.93 3.34 -1.85
N THR A 302 6.55 2.19 -1.27
CA THR A 302 5.51 2.14 -0.23
C THR A 302 5.95 2.93 1.00
N ALA A 303 7.17 2.72 1.49
CA ALA A 303 7.70 3.52 2.61
C ALA A 303 7.74 5.01 2.27
N ALA A 304 8.16 5.36 1.05
CA ALA A 304 8.24 6.73 0.59
C ALA A 304 6.86 7.40 0.52
N ILE A 305 5.86 6.75 -0.07
CA ILE A 305 4.53 7.32 -0.23
C ILE A 305 3.83 7.52 1.13
N LEU A 306 4.02 6.60 2.09
CA LEU A 306 3.52 6.73 3.45
C LEU A 306 4.12 7.96 4.14
N VAL A 307 5.44 8.11 4.13
CA VAL A 307 6.14 9.23 4.77
C VAL A 307 5.82 10.55 4.08
N ASN A 308 5.74 10.57 2.75
CA ASN A 308 5.46 11.78 1.99
C ASN A 308 4.01 12.27 2.12
N ASN A 309 3.08 11.44 2.59
CA ASN A 309 1.69 11.83 2.89
C ASN A 309 1.48 12.36 4.31
N LEU A 310 2.45 12.27 5.24
CA LEU A 310 2.26 12.66 6.64
C LEU A 310 1.79 14.09 6.81
N HIS A 311 2.44 15.05 6.13
CA HIS A 311 2.05 16.45 6.20
C HIS A 311 0.69 16.71 5.53
N GLY A 312 0.40 16.03 4.41
CA GLY A 312 -0.86 16.15 3.70
C GLY A 312 -2.04 15.68 4.53
N VAL A 313 -1.89 14.57 5.23
CA VAL A 313 -2.94 14.03 6.10
C VAL A 313 -3.22 14.92 7.30
N VAL A 314 -2.19 15.47 7.95
CA VAL A 314 -2.39 16.39 9.07
C VAL A 314 -3.09 17.70 8.64
N ALA A 315 -2.89 18.11 7.40
CA ALA A 315 -3.53 19.30 6.83
C ALA A 315 -4.93 19.03 6.21
N ALA A 316 -5.32 17.77 6.06
CA ALA A 316 -6.59 17.40 5.45
C ALA A 316 -7.78 17.65 6.38
N ALA A 317 -8.99 17.72 5.80
CA ALA A 317 -10.22 17.80 6.58
C ALA A 317 -10.42 16.51 7.41
N PRO A 318 -10.91 16.59 8.65
CA PRO A 318 -11.16 15.42 9.50
C PRO A 318 -12.08 14.39 8.85
N GLY A 319 -11.80 13.11 9.06
CA GLY A 319 -12.58 11.98 8.55
C GLY A 319 -11.71 10.92 7.90
N LEU A 320 -12.34 9.88 7.35
CA LEU A 320 -11.71 8.85 6.55
C LEU A 320 -11.53 9.38 5.12
N ARG A 321 -10.28 9.43 4.67
CA ARG A 321 -9.88 10.10 3.42
C ARG A 321 -9.27 9.10 2.44
N THR A 322 -9.46 9.36 1.17
CA THR A 322 -8.78 8.68 0.07
C THR A 322 -7.63 9.55 -0.46
N VAL A 323 -6.80 9.00 -1.34
CA VAL A 323 -5.74 9.77 -2.03
C VAL A 323 -6.29 10.92 -2.90
N LEU A 324 -7.61 10.95 -3.15
CA LEU A 324 -8.29 12.03 -3.89
C LEU A 324 -8.63 13.23 -3.00
N ASP A 325 -8.70 13.03 -1.68
CA ASP A 325 -9.15 14.03 -0.71
C ASP A 325 -8.00 14.76 -0.03
N VAL A 326 -6.77 14.31 -0.25
CA VAL A 326 -5.55 14.88 0.34
C VAL A 326 -4.70 15.57 -0.72
N GLN A 327 -3.88 16.51 -0.30
CA GLN A 327 -2.92 17.13 -1.21
C GLN A 327 -2.03 16.07 -1.84
N ALA A 328 -1.77 16.18 -3.16
CA ALA A 328 -0.87 15.26 -3.86
C ALA A 328 0.48 15.13 -3.11
N PRO A 329 0.92 13.89 -2.85
CA PRO A 329 2.14 13.66 -2.09
C PRO A 329 3.37 14.24 -2.80
N ARG A 330 4.23 14.88 -2.03
CA ARG A 330 5.51 15.42 -2.51
C ARG A 330 6.62 15.03 -1.55
N LEU A 331 7.84 14.98 -2.08
CA LEU A 331 9.01 14.62 -1.29
C LEU A 331 9.08 15.43 0.02
N CYS A 332 8.98 14.73 1.13
CA CYS A 332 9.20 15.26 2.48
C CYS A 332 10.72 15.44 2.71
N ARG A 333 11.14 16.61 3.20
CA ARG A 333 12.57 16.94 3.44
C ARG A 333 12.92 17.03 4.92
#